data_bdcb2a6fe080b1fc664ad75c9f05e25a
#
_entry.id   bdcb2a6fe080b1fc664ad75c9f05e25a
#
_cell.length_a   1.000
_cell.length_b   1.000
_cell.length_c   1.000
_cell.angle_alpha   90.00
_cell.angle_beta   90.00
_cell.angle_gamma   90.00
#
_symmetry.space_group_name_H-M   'P 1'
#
loop_
_entity.id
_entity.type
_entity.pdbx_description
1 polymer ?
#
loop_
_entity_poly.entity_id
_entity_poly.type
_entity_poly.pdbx_seq_one_letter_code
_entity_poly.pdbx_strand_id
1 'polypeptide(L)'
;MEKKDLKPAGVFHYFEEICQVPRPSKKEEKIIAYLKAFGVKHNLETNVDEAGNVLIKKPATPGKENLQTVILQSHIDMVCEKNNDVQHDFLTDPIETEIDGEWLKAKGTTLGADNGIGVATELAILADDSIEHGPLECLFTVDEETGLTGAFALQEGFMSGDILLNLDSEDEGEIFIGCAGGIDSVAEFTYKEVEVPAGYFFFKVEVKGLKGGHSGGDIHLGRGNANKILNRFLSRMAARHDLYLCEINGGNL
;
A
#
# COMPACT_ATOMS: atom_id res chain seq x y z
N MET A 1 4.15 15.97 -21.98
CA MET A 1 2.88 15.18 -21.84
C MET A 1 2.10 15.82 -20.69
N GLU A 2 0.81 16.04 -20.86
CA GLU A 2 -0.03 16.53 -19.77
C GLU A 2 -0.81 15.35 -19.18
N LYS A 3 -1.27 15.45 -17.91
CA LYS A 3 -2.02 14.36 -17.25
C LYS A 3 -3.21 13.86 -18.07
N LYS A 4 -3.93 14.76 -18.74
CA LYS A 4 -5.06 14.43 -19.63
C LYS A 4 -4.70 13.54 -20.83
N ASP A 5 -3.42 13.45 -21.18
CA ASP A 5 -2.93 12.66 -22.31
C ASP A 5 -2.59 11.21 -21.91
N LEU A 6 -2.60 10.90 -20.61
CA LEU A 6 -2.31 9.57 -20.08
C LEU A 6 -3.35 8.54 -20.58
N LYS A 7 -2.88 7.33 -20.84
CA LYS A 7 -3.72 6.22 -21.32
C LYS A 7 -3.47 4.95 -20.47
N PRO A 8 -4.54 4.20 -20.19
CA PRO A 8 -5.96 4.40 -20.53
C PRO A 8 -6.59 5.57 -19.80
N ALA A 9 -7.34 6.43 -20.50
CA ALA A 9 -7.84 7.69 -19.95
C ALA A 9 -8.75 7.49 -18.73
N GLY A 10 -9.62 6.47 -18.75
CA GLY A 10 -10.52 6.15 -17.63
C GLY A 10 -9.74 5.76 -16.36
N VAL A 11 -8.68 4.95 -16.51
CA VAL A 11 -7.86 4.52 -15.36
C VAL A 11 -7.17 5.74 -14.73
N PHE A 12 -6.50 6.56 -15.50
CA PHE A 12 -5.81 7.75 -14.95
C PHE A 12 -6.79 8.81 -14.43
N HIS A 13 -8.00 8.91 -14.99
CA HIS A 13 -9.04 9.75 -14.42
C HIS A 13 -9.41 9.33 -13.00
N TYR A 14 -9.72 8.05 -12.79
CA TYR A 14 -10.05 7.55 -11.45
C TYR A 14 -8.84 7.52 -10.51
N PHE A 15 -7.65 7.29 -11.03
CA PHE A 15 -6.44 7.41 -10.22
C PHE A 15 -6.25 8.83 -9.65
N GLU A 16 -6.42 9.87 -10.48
CA GLU A 16 -6.39 11.26 -10.02
C GLU A 16 -7.53 11.56 -9.02
N GLU A 17 -8.74 10.98 -9.19
CA GLU A 17 -9.81 11.14 -8.22
C GLU A 17 -9.45 10.53 -6.86
N ILE A 18 -8.94 9.30 -6.81
CA ILE A 18 -8.56 8.66 -5.54
C ILE A 18 -7.33 9.31 -4.89
N CYS A 19 -6.45 9.95 -5.66
CA CYS A 19 -5.36 10.76 -5.10
C CYS A 19 -5.88 11.96 -4.28
N GLN A 20 -7.12 12.40 -4.52
CA GLN A 20 -7.76 13.44 -3.71
C GLN A 20 -8.36 12.91 -2.40
N VAL A 21 -8.39 11.59 -2.21
CA VAL A 21 -9.01 10.94 -1.06
C VAL A 21 -7.94 10.35 -0.15
N PRO A 22 -7.71 10.91 1.04
CA PRO A 22 -6.82 10.33 2.03
C PRO A 22 -7.22 8.89 2.39
N ARG A 23 -6.24 7.96 2.33
CA ARG A 23 -6.47 6.52 2.51
C ARG A 23 -5.32 5.79 3.19
N PRO A 24 -4.77 6.31 4.31
CA PRO A 24 -3.74 5.59 5.04
C PRO A 24 -4.28 4.27 5.60
N SER A 25 -3.43 3.26 5.70
CA SER A 25 -3.78 1.97 6.33
C SER A 25 -4.41 2.17 7.71
N LYS A 26 -5.49 1.45 8.01
CA LYS A 26 -6.33 1.57 9.23
C LYS A 26 -7.09 2.90 9.38
N LYS A 27 -7.17 3.71 8.31
CA LYS A 27 -7.89 4.99 8.26
C LYS A 27 -8.58 5.19 6.91
N GLU A 28 -9.19 4.11 6.40
CA GLU A 28 -9.76 4.03 5.05
C GLU A 28 -11.21 4.56 4.99
N GLU A 29 -11.77 5.14 6.05
CA GLU A 29 -13.17 5.56 6.08
C GLU A 29 -13.54 6.51 4.93
N LYS A 30 -12.61 7.37 4.51
CA LYS A 30 -12.85 8.33 3.41
C LYS A 30 -12.93 7.65 2.05
N ILE A 31 -12.02 6.73 1.76
CA ILE A 31 -12.03 6.01 0.49
C ILE A 31 -13.19 5.00 0.44
N ILE A 32 -13.56 4.38 1.56
CA ILE A 32 -14.78 3.54 1.65
C ILE A 32 -16.02 4.39 1.33
N ALA A 33 -16.12 5.59 1.89
CA ALA A 33 -17.23 6.50 1.60
C ALA A 33 -17.26 6.91 0.11
N TYR A 34 -16.09 7.15 -0.50
CA TYR A 34 -15.94 7.44 -1.92
C TYR A 34 -16.45 6.27 -2.78
N LEU A 35 -16.02 5.03 -2.48
CA LEU A 35 -16.45 3.83 -3.21
C LEU A 35 -17.96 3.60 -3.10
N LYS A 36 -18.56 3.81 -1.92
CA LYS A 36 -20.02 3.76 -1.73
C LYS A 36 -20.74 4.81 -2.58
N ALA A 37 -20.23 6.04 -2.60
CA ALA A 37 -20.81 7.11 -3.43
C ALA A 37 -20.67 6.81 -4.93
N PHE A 38 -19.56 6.21 -5.33
CA PHE A 38 -19.33 5.73 -6.70
C PHE A 38 -20.39 4.68 -7.10
N GLY A 39 -20.61 3.66 -6.26
CA GLY A 39 -21.64 2.64 -6.52
C GLY A 39 -23.03 3.25 -6.69
N VAL A 40 -23.42 4.18 -5.82
CA VAL A 40 -24.70 4.92 -5.93
C VAL A 40 -24.77 5.71 -7.25
N LYS A 41 -23.71 6.45 -7.60
CA LYS A 41 -23.63 7.26 -8.83
C LYS A 41 -23.83 6.41 -10.08
N HIS A 42 -23.32 5.18 -10.09
CA HIS A 42 -23.40 4.27 -11.24
C HIS A 42 -24.52 3.24 -11.15
N ASN A 43 -25.42 3.34 -10.14
CA ASN A 43 -26.51 2.40 -9.88
C ASN A 43 -26.03 0.94 -9.75
N LEU A 44 -24.88 0.72 -9.13
CA LEU A 44 -24.29 -0.59 -8.88
C LEU A 44 -24.56 -1.07 -7.46
N GLU A 45 -24.85 -2.37 -7.31
CA GLU A 45 -24.95 -3.00 -5.99
C GLU A 45 -23.61 -2.87 -5.26
N THR A 46 -23.66 -2.31 -4.06
CA THR A 46 -22.44 -2.04 -3.27
C THR A 46 -22.64 -2.51 -1.83
N ASN A 47 -21.83 -3.46 -1.42
CA ASN A 47 -21.84 -4.07 -0.10
C ASN A 47 -20.55 -3.71 0.65
N VAL A 48 -20.63 -3.54 1.96
CA VAL A 48 -19.46 -3.32 2.84
C VAL A 48 -19.56 -4.33 3.98
N ASP A 49 -18.48 -5.05 4.24
CA ASP A 49 -18.42 -5.98 5.35
C ASP A 49 -18.04 -5.29 6.68
N GLU A 50 -17.96 -6.07 7.76
CA GLU A 50 -17.64 -5.55 9.09
C GLU A 50 -16.19 -5.02 9.21
N ALA A 51 -15.29 -5.51 8.37
CA ALA A 51 -13.90 -5.05 8.34
C ALA A 51 -13.73 -3.74 7.54
N GLY A 52 -14.70 -3.42 6.68
CA GLY A 52 -14.66 -2.27 5.78
C GLY A 52 -14.32 -2.62 4.34
N ASN A 53 -14.14 -3.91 4.00
CA ASN A 53 -14.00 -4.31 2.60
C ASN A 53 -15.25 -3.93 1.81
N VAL A 54 -15.05 -3.42 0.59
CA VAL A 54 -16.14 -2.99 -0.28
C VAL A 54 -16.23 -3.94 -1.46
N LEU A 55 -17.44 -4.40 -1.77
CA LEU A 55 -17.75 -5.21 -2.95
C LEU A 55 -18.75 -4.46 -3.82
N ILE A 56 -18.35 -4.15 -5.06
CA ILE A 56 -19.22 -3.52 -6.06
C ILE A 56 -19.48 -4.52 -7.17
N LYS A 57 -20.77 -4.77 -7.46
CA LYS A 57 -21.18 -5.74 -8.47
C LYS A 57 -21.69 -5.03 -9.72
N LYS A 58 -21.21 -5.47 -10.90
CA LYS A 58 -21.71 -5.03 -12.20
C LYS A 58 -22.39 -6.20 -12.91
N PRO A 59 -23.69 -6.09 -13.26
CA PRO A 59 -24.39 -7.11 -14.05
C PRO A 59 -23.70 -7.34 -15.38
N ALA A 60 -23.81 -8.56 -15.90
CA ALA A 60 -23.31 -8.90 -17.23
C ALA A 60 -23.93 -8.00 -18.32
N THR A 61 -23.18 -7.76 -19.38
CA THR A 61 -23.76 -7.18 -20.61
C THR A 61 -24.78 -8.14 -21.21
N PRO A 62 -25.82 -7.62 -21.91
CA PRO A 62 -26.87 -8.45 -22.48
C PRO A 62 -26.32 -9.61 -23.34
N GLY A 63 -26.79 -10.83 -23.05
CA GLY A 63 -26.33 -12.06 -23.70
C GLY A 63 -25.07 -12.70 -23.10
N LYS A 64 -24.50 -12.15 -22.04
CA LYS A 64 -23.31 -12.66 -21.33
C LYS A 64 -23.63 -13.16 -19.91
N GLU A 65 -24.89 -13.26 -19.54
CA GLU A 65 -25.35 -13.59 -18.17
C GLU A 65 -24.95 -15.00 -17.72
N ASN A 66 -24.69 -15.89 -18.67
CA ASN A 66 -24.27 -17.27 -18.40
C ASN A 66 -22.75 -17.46 -18.32
N LEU A 67 -21.97 -16.40 -18.47
CA LEU A 67 -20.54 -16.47 -18.26
C LEU A 67 -20.21 -16.54 -16.76
N GLN A 68 -19.06 -17.11 -16.45
CA GLN A 68 -18.58 -17.17 -15.06
C GLN A 68 -18.37 -15.76 -14.52
N THR A 69 -18.71 -15.56 -13.25
CA THR A 69 -18.45 -14.31 -12.53
C THR A 69 -16.95 -14.17 -12.30
N VAL A 70 -16.42 -13.03 -12.67
CA VAL A 70 -15.00 -12.68 -12.42
C VAL A 70 -14.94 -11.66 -11.30
N ILE A 71 -14.09 -11.93 -10.32
CA ILE A 71 -13.76 -11.01 -9.24
C ILE A 71 -12.46 -10.31 -9.64
N LEU A 72 -12.45 -8.98 -9.67
CA LEU A 72 -11.27 -8.14 -9.68
C LEU A 72 -10.98 -7.72 -8.24
N GLN A 73 -9.72 -7.75 -7.81
CA GLN A 73 -9.40 -7.43 -6.43
C GLN A 73 -8.18 -6.52 -6.35
N SER A 74 -8.32 -5.45 -5.55
CA SER A 74 -7.24 -4.53 -5.18
C SER A 74 -7.39 -4.10 -3.72
N HIS A 75 -6.32 -3.57 -3.12
CA HIS A 75 -6.40 -2.94 -1.79
C HIS A 75 -6.53 -1.42 -1.91
N ILE A 76 -7.23 -0.80 -0.95
CA ILE A 76 -7.57 0.63 -1.01
C ILE A 76 -6.69 1.52 -0.14
N ASP A 77 -5.95 0.95 0.78
CA ASP A 77 -4.98 1.68 1.60
C ASP A 77 -3.67 1.94 0.84
N MET A 78 -2.78 2.68 1.44
CA MET A 78 -1.46 2.96 0.90
C MET A 78 -0.45 3.24 2.01
N VAL A 79 0.82 2.94 1.75
CA VAL A 79 1.96 3.38 2.56
C VAL A 79 2.05 4.91 2.56
N CYS A 80 2.16 5.51 3.73
CA CYS A 80 2.16 6.96 3.94
C CYS A 80 3.54 7.45 4.39
N GLU A 81 4.42 7.71 3.43
CA GLU A 81 5.76 8.22 3.65
C GLU A 81 5.99 9.54 2.89
N LYS A 82 6.81 10.42 3.45
CA LYS A 82 7.16 11.71 2.83
C LYS A 82 8.61 12.10 3.10
N ASN A 83 9.14 12.96 2.27
CA ASN A 83 10.45 13.57 2.51
C ASN A 83 10.42 14.44 3.76
N ASN A 84 11.53 14.52 4.48
CA ASN A 84 11.63 15.26 5.75
C ASN A 84 11.37 16.76 5.64
N ASP A 85 11.54 17.34 4.48
CA ASP A 85 11.33 18.75 4.15
C ASP A 85 9.93 19.06 3.63
N VAL A 86 9.07 18.04 3.48
CA VAL A 86 7.70 18.17 2.98
C VAL A 86 6.71 18.28 4.13
N GLN A 87 5.86 19.32 4.07
CA GLN A 87 4.71 19.48 4.95
C GLN A 87 3.50 18.80 4.29
N HIS A 88 3.04 17.70 4.86
CA HIS A 88 1.89 16.94 4.37
C HIS A 88 1.26 16.15 5.51
N ASP A 89 -0.05 16.13 5.59
CA ASP A 89 -0.83 15.31 6.52
C ASP A 89 -1.67 14.29 5.72
N PHE A 90 -1.24 13.04 5.73
CA PHE A 90 -1.93 11.96 5.02
C PHE A 90 -3.37 11.69 5.48
N LEU A 91 -3.79 12.24 6.62
CA LEU A 91 -5.17 12.13 7.08
C LEU A 91 -6.10 13.16 6.41
N THR A 92 -5.55 14.24 5.88
CA THR A 92 -6.35 15.38 5.38
C THR A 92 -5.99 15.83 3.99
N ASP A 93 -4.72 15.75 3.63
CA ASP A 93 -4.21 16.34 2.39
C ASP A 93 -4.26 15.36 1.22
N PRO A 94 -4.57 15.82 0.01
CA PRO A 94 -4.53 15.01 -1.20
C PRO A 94 -3.09 14.73 -1.62
N ILE A 95 -2.87 13.63 -2.32
CA ILE A 95 -1.60 13.35 -2.98
C ILE A 95 -1.48 14.24 -4.23
N GLU A 96 -0.52 15.16 -4.22
CA GLU A 96 -0.23 15.99 -5.38
C GLU A 96 0.64 15.22 -6.39
N THR A 97 0.11 15.04 -7.59
CA THR A 97 0.80 14.31 -8.66
C THR A 97 1.37 15.26 -9.72
N GLU A 98 2.47 14.88 -10.35
CA GLU A 98 3.09 15.59 -11.46
C GLU A 98 3.64 14.63 -12.51
N ILE A 99 3.81 15.12 -13.75
CA ILE A 99 4.49 14.40 -14.82
C ILE A 99 5.97 14.80 -14.85
N ASP A 100 6.84 13.80 -14.75
CA ASP A 100 8.28 13.95 -14.93
C ASP A 100 8.76 13.02 -16.05
N GLY A 101 8.90 13.57 -17.25
CA GLY A 101 9.21 12.80 -18.46
C GLY A 101 8.09 11.81 -18.81
N GLU A 102 8.35 10.52 -18.63
CA GLU A 102 7.41 9.41 -18.87
C GLU A 102 6.76 8.91 -17.58
N TRP A 103 7.06 9.51 -16.43
CA TRP A 103 6.60 9.08 -15.12
C TRP A 103 5.52 9.99 -14.57
N LEU A 104 4.50 9.40 -13.95
CA LEU A 104 3.60 10.06 -13.02
C LEU A 104 4.17 9.88 -11.62
N LYS A 105 4.44 10.97 -10.93
CA LYS A 105 5.07 11.00 -9.61
C LYS A 105 4.24 11.77 -8.60
N ALA A 106 4.41 11.48 -7.32
CA ALA A 106 3.96 12.35 -6.23
C ALA A 106 5.03 13.38 -5.88
N LYS A 107 4.61 14.54 -5.41
CA LYS A 107 5.48 15.64 -4.99
C LYS A 107 5.95 15.46 -3.55
N GLY A 108 7.01 14.70 -3.38
CA GLY A 108 7.68 14.52 -2.09
C GLY A 108 6.98 13.61 -1.08
N THR A 109 5.95 12.88 -1.53
CA THR A 109 5.27 11.82 -0.77
C THR A 109 5.31 10.51 -1.55
N THR A 110 4.87 9.41 -0.92
CA THR A 110 4.45 8.20 -1.63
C THR A 110 3.29 8.53 -2.58
N LEU A 111 3.21 7.83 -3.70
CA LEU A 111 2.18 8.04 -4.73
C LEU A 111 0.92 7.22 -4.45
N GLY A 112 1.07 6.05 -3.86
CA GLY A 112 0.00 5.08 -3.65
C GLY A 112 -0.52 4.46 -4.95
N ALA A 113 0.35 4.29 -5.95
CA ALA A 113 0.01 3.53 -7.16
C ALA A 113 -0.20 2.05 -6.84
N ASP A 114 0.52 1.54 -5.89
CA ASP A 114 0.28 0.32 -5.16
C ASP A 114 -0.77 0.58 -4.05
N ASN A 115 -1.96 0.01 -4.09
CA ASN A 115 -2.61 -0.58 -5.26
C ASN A 115 -3.69 0.36 -5.85
N GLY A 116 -3.46 1.67 -5.77
CA GLY A 116 -4.38 2.67 -6.31
C GLY A 116 -4.61 2.55 -7.81
N ILE A 117 -3.65 1.99 -8.57
CA ILE A 117 -3.86 1.78 -10.01
C ILE A 117 -4.80 0.61 -10.28
N GLY A 118 -4.78 -0.42 -9.43
CA GLY A 118 -5.75 -1.52 -9.44
C GLY A 118 -7.15 -0.99 -9.13
N VAL A 119 -7.29 -0.23 -8.04
CA VAL A 119 -8.56 0.44 -7.67
C VAL A 119 -9.09 1.28 -8.84
N ALA A 120 -8.24 2.12 -9.44
CA ALA A 120 -8.64 2.97 -10.57
C ALA A 120 -9.05 2.16 -11.81
N THR A 121 -8.40 1.03 -12.04
CA THR A 121 -8.74 0.12 -13.14
C THR A 121 -10.11 -0.49 -12.94
N GLU A 122 -10.42 -0.97 -11.73
CA GLU A 122 -11.73 -1.50 -11.37
C GLU A 122 -12.83 -0.44 -11.54
N LEU A 123 -12.59 0.78 -11.04
CA LEU A 123 -13.53 1.89 -11.20
C LEU A 123 -13.76 2.26 -12.66
N ALA A 124 -12.71 2.26 -13.48
CA ALA A 124 -12.82 2.53 -14.91
C ALA A 124 -13.66 1.45 -15.63
N ILE A 125 -13.47 0.17 -15.31
CA ILE A 125 -14.26 -0.94 -15.86
C ILE A 125 -15.72 -0.88 -15.39
N LEU A 126 -15.94 -0.57 -14.11
CA LEU A 126 -17.27 -0.43 -13.54
C LEU A 126 -18.07 0.72 -14.21
N ALA A 127 -17.40 1.81 -14.54
CA ALA A 127 -18.03 2.99 -15.14
C ALA A 127 -18.19 2.91 -16.66
N ASP A 128 -17.49 2.02 -17.34
CA ASP A 128 -17.50 1.92 -18.81
C ASP A 128 -18.55 0.92 -19.30
N ASP A 129 -19.63 1.42 -19.90
CA ASP A 129 -20.71 0.59 -20.46
C ASP A 129 -20.37 0.06 -21.86
N SER A 130 -19.24 0.43 -22.45
CA SER A 130 -18.82 -0.04 -23.78
C SER A 130 -18.06 -1.37 -23.74
N ILE A 131 -17.58 -1.79 -22.58
CA ILE A 131 -16.87 -3.05 -22.40
C ILE A 131 -17.88 -4.19 -22.26
N GLU A 132 -17.78 -5.19 -23.14
CA GLU A 132 -18.57 -6.42 -23.02
C GLU A 132 -17.97 -7.36 -21.98
N HIS A 133 -18.78 -7.80 -21.00
CA HIS A 133 -18.31 -8.67 -19.91
C HIS A 133 -19.43 -9.59 -19.38
N GLY A 134 -19.05 -10.70 -18.75
CA GLY A 134 -19.91 -11.48 -17.85
C GLY A 134 -20.19 -10.74 -16.55
N PRO A 135 -20.86 -11.35 -15.56
CA PRO A 135 -21.01 -10.72 -14.24
C PRO A 135 -19.64 -10.39 -13.65
N LEU A 136 -19.50 -9.18 -13.10
CA LEU A 136 -18.27 -8.72 -12.45
C LEU A 136 -18.53 -8.40 -10.98
N GLU A 137 -17.57 -8.74 -10.14
CA GLU A 137 -17.45 -8.33 -8.76
C GLU A 137 -16.11 -7.62 -8.58
N CYS A 138 -16.11 -6.37 -8.13
CA CYS A 138 -14.91 -5.62 -7.79
C CYS A 138 -14.77 -5.58 -6.26
N LEU A 139 -13.75 -6.23 -5.75
CA LEU A 139 -13.46 -6.36 -4.33
C LEU A 139 -12.32 -5.43 -3.94
N PHE A 140 -12.61 -4.50 -3.07
CA PHE A 140 -11.69 -3.52 -2.53
C PHE A 140 -11.41 -3.85 -1.06
N THR A 141 -10.21 -4.34 -0.76
CA THR A 141 -9.82 -4.74 0.59
C THR A 141 -9.14 -3.61 1.36
N VAL A 142 -9.29 -3.62 2.68
CA VAL A 142 -8.66 -2.65 3.59
C VAL A 142 -7.39 -3.23 4.21
N ASP A 143 -6.48 -2.33 4.64
CA ASP A 143 -5.32 -2.63 5.49
C ASP A 143 -4.46 -3.80 4.96
N GLU A 144 -4.06 -3.72 3.71
CA GLU A 144 -3.12 -4.66 3.10
C GLU A 144 -1.72 -4.44 3.62
N GLU A 145 -1.25 -3.19 3.58
CA GLU A 145 0.12 -2.73 3.81
C GLU A 145 0.62 -2.96 5.24
N THR A 146 -0.28 -3.17 6.21
CA THR A 146 0.12 -3.36 7.62
C THR A 146 -0.28 -4.72 8.20
N GLY A 147 -0.90 -5.62 7.42
CA GLY A 147 -1.19 -6.95 7.93
C GLY A 147 -2.32 -7.71 7.27
N LEU A 148 -2.80 -7.31 6.08
CA LEU A 148 -3.84 -8.02 5.32
C LEU A 148 -5.14 -8.22 6.11
N THR A 149 -5.46 -7.31 7.05
CA THR A 149 -6.60 -7.50 7.97
C THR A 149 -7.93 -7.60 7.23
N GLY A 150 -8.11 -6.82 6.16
CA GLY A 150 -9.30 -6.91 5.32
C GLY A 150 -9.45 -8.28 4.65
N ALA A 151 -8.37 -8.79 4.04
CA ALA A 151 -8.39 -10.08 3.36
C ALA A 151 -8.65 -11.23 4.34
N PHE A 152 -8.03 -11.21 5.53
CA PHE A 152 -8.25 -12.24 6.56
C PHE A 152 -9.66 -12.18 7.19
N ALA A 153 -10.32 -11.03 7.14
CA ALA A 153 -11.66 -10.85 7.69
C ALA A 153 -12.79 -11.28 6.74
N LEU A 154 -12.49 -11.54 5.46
CA LEU A 154 -13.49 -11.94 4.47
C LEU A 154 -14.26 -13.18 4.94
N GLN A 155 -15.59 -13.10 4.83
CA GLN A 155 -16.47 -14.18 5.23
C GLN A 155 -17.00 -14.95 4.00
N GLU A 156 -17.30 -16.23 4.21
CA GLU A 156 -17.94 -17.07 3.20
C GLU A 156 -19.24 -16.41 2.70
N GLY A 157 -19.41 -16.36 1.38
CA GLY A 157 -20.58 -15.80 0.73
C GLY A 157 -20.55 -14.27 0.52
N PHE A 158 -19.50 -13.57 0.94
CA PHE A 158 -19.36 -12.14 0.62
C PHE A 158 -19.18 -11.91 -0.88
N MET A 159 -18.44 -12.79 -1.54
CA MET A 159 -18.26 -12.85 -2.99
C MET A 159 -18.97 -14.08 -3.56
N SER A 160 -19.26 -14.10 -4.86
CA SER A 160 -19.92 -15.21 -5.55
C SER A 160 -19.14 -15.76 -6.75
N GLY A 161 -18.09 -15.07 -7.20
CA GLY A 161 -17.31 -15.49 -8.37
C GLY A 161 -16.35 -16.63 -8.08
N ASP A 162 -16.08 -17.45 -9.11
CA ASP A 162 -15.12 -18.57 -9.04
C ASP A 162 -13.73 -18.21 -9.57
N ILE A 163 -13.60 -17.07 -10.26
CA ILE A 163 -12.34 -16.58 -10.85
C ILE A 163 -11.99 -15.27 -10.18
N LEU A 164 -10.85 -15.25 -9.47
CA LEU A 164 -10.34 -14.03 -8.86
C LEU A 164 -9.05 -13.59 -9.58
N LEU A 165 -9.02 -12.34 -9.99
CA LEU A 165 -7.86 -11.65 -10.55
C LEU A 165 -7.43 -10.57 -9.54
N ASN A 166 -6.34 -10.85 -8.82
CA ASN A 166 -5.69 -9.85 -7.98
C ASN A 166 -4.89 -8.91 -8.87
N LEU A 167 -5.08 -7.59 -8.69
CA LEU A 167 -4.46 -6.55 -9.52
C LEU A 167 -3.24 -5.91 -8.84
N ASP A 168 -2.61 -6.66 -7.93
CA ASP A 168 -1.53 -6.19 -7.07
C ASP A 168 -0.15 -6.69 -7.52
N SER A 169 -0.02 -7.09 -8.77
CA SER A 169 1.25 -7.52 -9.35
C SER A 169 1.98 -6.34 -9.96
N GLU A 170 3.28 -6.20 -9.65
CA GLU A 170 4.15 -5.13 -10.14
C GLU A 170 4.95 -5.53 -11.41
N ASP A 171 5.00 -6.81 -11.77
CA ASP A 171 5.82 -7.31 -12.87
C ASP A 171 5.05 -7.33 -14.18
N GLU A 172 5.48 -6.51 -15.14
CA GLU A 172 4.83 -6.39 -16.45
C GLU A 172 4.96 -7.69 -17.26
N GLY A 173 3.83 -8.18 -17.75
CA GLY A 173 3.77 -9.34 -18.66
C GLY A 173 3.86 -10.69 -17.93
N GLU A 174 3.83 -10.73 -16.60
CA GLU A 174 3.84 -11.95 -15.81
C GLU A 174 2.49 -12.19 -15.13
N ILE A 175 2.11 -13.46 -14.97
CA ILE A 175 0.92 -13.89 -14.23
C ILE A 175 1.38 -14.79 -13.09
N PHE A 176 1.08 -14.37 -11.85
CA PHE A 176 1.40 -15.13 -10.65
C PHE A 176 0.21 -15.99 -10.22
N ILE A 177 0.44 -17.27 -9.99
CA ILE A 177 -0.58 -18.23 -9.50
C ILE A 177 -0.32 -18.67 -8.06
N GLY A 178 0.50 -17.93 -7.35
CA GLY A 178 0.86 -18.17 -5.94
C GLY A 178 1.42 -16.91 -5.32
N CYS A 179 1.61 -16.93 -4.02
CA CYS A 179 2.20 -15.84 -3.27
C CYS A 179 3.29 -16.33 -2.31
N ALA A 180 4.15 -15.42 -1.88
CA ALA A 180 5.06 -15.65 -0.78
C ALA A 180 4.29 -15.58 0.56
N GLY A 181 4.84 -16.24 1.57
CA GLY A 181 4.39 -16.07 2.95
C GLY A 181 5.38 -15.22 3.74
N GLY A 182 4.91 -14.59 4.81
CA GLY A 182 5.72 -13.83 5.75
C GLY A 182 5.46 -14.26 7.19
N ILE A 183 6.40 -13.95 8.07
CA ILE A 183 6.25 -14.10 9.51
C ILE A 183 6.94 -12.93 10.22
N ASP A 184 6.22 -12.29 11.12
CA ASP A 184 6.78 -11.29 12.02
C ASP A 184 7.30 -11.94 13.28
N SER A 185 8.48 -11.50 13.71
CA SER A 185 9.09 -11.96 14.95
C SER A 185 9.36 -10.77 15.86
N VAL A 186 8.72 -10.76 17.02
CA VAL A 186 8.92 -9.75 18.06
C VAL A 186 9.82 -10.33 19.15
N ALA A 187 10.93 -9.64 19.43
CA ALA A 187 11.82 -9.98 20.52
C ALA A 187 11.76 -8.90 21.62
N GLU A 188 11.36 -9.29 22.81
CA GLU A 188 11.32 -8.39 23.97
C GLU A 188 12.52 -8.63 24.87
N PHE A 189 13.23 -7.56 25.21
CA PHE A 189 14.37 -7.60 26.10
C PHE A 189 14.14 -6.73 27.32
N THR A 190 14.30 -7.31 28.50
CA THR A 190 14.28 -6.55 29.76
C THR A 190 15.68 -6.03 30.06
N TYR A 191 15.82 -4.75 30.30
CA TYR A 191 17.07 -4.11 30.69
C TYR A 191 16.86 -3.23 31.93
N LYS A 192 17.99 -2.84 32.54
CA LYS A 192 17.99 -1.86 33.64
C LYS A 192 18.75 -0.63 33.19
N GLU A 193 18.13 0.51 33.42
CA GLU A 193 18.84 1.79 33.28
C GLU A 193 19.87 1.93 34.38
N VAL A 194 21.02 2.47 34.03
CA VAL A 194 22.12 2.79 34.95
C VAL A 194 22.58 4.22 34.74
N GLU A 195 23.05 4.87 35.79
CA GLU A 195 23.68 6.19 35.64
C GLU A 195 25.00 6.06 34.86
N VAL A 196 25.25 7.01 33.96
CA VAL A 196 26.50 7.05 33.21
C VAL A 196 27.66 7.37 34.19
N PRO A 197 28.72 6.54 34.26
CA PRO A 197 29.81 6.75 35.15
C PRO A 197 30.54 8.09 34.89
N ALA A 198 31.11 8.69 35.94
CA ALA A 198 31.87 9.91 35.78
C ALA A 198 33.08 9.73 34.85
N GLY A 199 33.36 10.72 34.03
CA GLY A 199 34.44 10.67 33.05
C GLY A 199 34.09 10.15 31.67
N TYR A 200 32.86 9.75 31.49
CA TYR A 200 32.34 9.39 30.15
C TYR A 200 31.96 10.64 29.36
N PHE A 201 32.03 10.54 28.03
CA PHE A 201 31.57 11.58 27.12
C PHE A 201 30.48 11.03 26.20
N PHE A 202 29.59 11.90 25.76
CA PHE A 202 28.49 11.55 24.88
C PHE A 202 28.86 11.84 23.42
N PHE A 203 28.48 10.94 22.53
CA PHE A 203 28.58 11.15 21.10
C PHE A 203 27.40 10.50 20.37
N LYS A 204 27.11 10.99 19.19
CA LYS A 204 26.10 10.46 18.31
C LYS A 204 26.74 9.74 17.13
N VAL A 205 26.21 8.57 16.79
CA VAL A 205 26.61 7.81 15.60
C VAL A 205 25.40 7.69 14.70
N GLU A 206 25.56 8.03 13.46
CA GLU A 206 24.54 7.91 12.44
C GLU A 206 25.01 7.02 11.30
N VAL A 207 24.13 6.13 10.84
CA VAL A 207 24.28 5.38 9.58
C VAL A 207 23.19 5.88 8.64
N LYS A 208 23.57 6.57 7.57
CA LYS A 208 22.68 7.20 6.61
C LYS A 208 23.22 7.16 5.19
N GLY A 209 22.37 7.52 4.22
CA GLY A 209 22.75 7.57 2.80
C GLY A 209 22.86 6.19 2.16
N LEU A 210 22.29 5.15 2.76
CA LEU A 210 22.17 3.84 2.16
C LEU A 210 21.04 3.84 1.14
N LYS A 211 21.15 2.99 0.13
CA LYS A 211 20.09 2.78 -0.85
C LYS A 211 19.01 1.92 -0.22
N GLY A 212 17.79 2.45 -0.13
CA GLY A 212 16.61 1.72 0.29
C GLY A 212 16.13 0.71 -0.76
N GLY A 213 15.00 0.07 -0.49
CA GLY A 213 14.36 -0.87 -1.41
C GLY A 213 13.23 -1.63 -0.75
N HIS A 214 12.45 -2.32 -1.57
CA HIS A 214 11.34 -3.14 -1.11
C HIS A 214 11.84 -4.31 -0.22
N SER A 215 11.16 -4.55 0.89
CA SER A 215 11.55 -5.56 1.90
C SER A 215 11.52 -7.01 1.37
N GLY A 216 10.68 -7.29 0.39
CA GLY A 216 10.59 -8.56 -0.31
C GLY A 216 11.35 -8.55 -1.64
N GLY A 217 10.88 -7.80 -2.64
CA GLY A 217 11.38 -7.80 -4.00
C GLY A 217 12.86 -7.45 -4.15
N ASP A 218 13.37 -6.53 -3.33
CA ASP A 218 14.77 -6.07 -3.39
C ASP A 218 15.72 -6.75 -2.41
N ILE A 219 15.24 -7.64 -1.54
CA ILE A 219 16.05 -8.26 -0.47
C ILE A 219 17.28 -9.00 -1.00
N HIS A 220 17.18 -9.58 -2.19
CA HIS A 220 18.24 -10.34 -2.86
C HIS A 220 19.36 -9.46 -3.41
N LEU A 221 19.15 -8.15 -3.55
CA LEU A 221 20.11 -7.21 -4.14
C LEU A 221 21.29 -6.86 -3.22
N GLY A 222 21.31 -7.36 -1.98
CA GLY A 222 22.41 -7.20 -1.06
C GLY A 222 22.63 -5.75 -0.60
N ARG A 223 21.59 -4.91 -0.62
CA ARG A 223 21.66 -3.53 -0.12
C ARG A 223 22.03 -3.46 1.35
N GLY A 224 22.65 -2.35 1.77
CA GLY A 224 23.05 -2.16 3.14
C GLY A 224 21.86 -1.98 4.08
N ASN A 225 21.84 -2.72 5.20
CA ASN A 225 20.85 -2.52 6.26
C ASN A 225 21.49 -1.70 7.38
N ALA A 226 20.97 -0.48 7.61
CA ALA A 226 21.53 0.48 8.58
C ALA A 226 21.54 -0.09 10.01
N ASN A 227 20.48 -0.78 10.42
CA ASN A 227 20.39 -1.39 11.75
C ASN A 227 21.46 -2.46 11.97
N LYS A 228 21.69 -3.32 10.98
CA LYS A 228 22.76 -4.34 11.04
C LYS A 228 24.15 -3.71 11.08
N ILE A 229 24.39 -2.65 10.31
CA ILE A 229 25.68 -1.94 10.28
C ILE A 229 25.94 -1.27 11.62
N LEU A 230 24.96 -0.53 12.14
CA LEU A 230 25.06 0.13 13.44
C LEU A 230 25.24 -0.88 14.57
N ASN A 231 24.49 -1.95 14.58
CA ASN A 231 24.60 -2.98 15.62
C ASN A 231 25.98 -3.65 15.64
N ARG A 232 26.62 -3.89 14.48
CA ARG A 232 28.00 -4.40 14.44
C ARG A 232 28.99 -3.45 15.07
N PHE A 233 28.80 -2.14 14.89
CA PHE A 233 29.63 -1.13 15.56
C PHE A 233 29.35 -1.13 17.06
N LEU A 234 28.11 -1.02 17.50
CA LEU A 234 27.72 -0.98 18.91
C LEU A 234 28.22 -2.22 19.68
N SER A 235 28.03 -3.40 19.13
CA SER A 235 28.47 -4.67 19.74
C SER A 235 29.98 -4.72 19.93
N ARG A 236 30.75 -4.23 18.94
CA ARG A 236 32.22 -4.18 19.06
C ARG A 236 32.69 -3.15 20.09
N MET A 237 32.03 -1.98 20.14
CA MET A 237 32.35 -0.93 21.08
C MET A 237 32.01 -1.32 22.52
N ALA A 238 30.84 -1.91 22.74
CA ALA A 238 30.44 -2.41 24.05
C ALA A 238 31.38 -3.49 24.57
N ALA A 239 31.85 -4.41 23.71
CA ALA A 239 32.77 -5.46 24.11
C ALA A 239 34.23 -5.00 24.40
N ARG A 240 34.64 -3.81 23.91
CA ARG A 240 36.04 -3.39 23.94
C ARG A 240 36.31 -2.05 24.66
N HIS A 241 35.25 -1.23 24.79
CA HIS A 241 35.41 0.18 25.20
C HIS A 241 34.35 0.65 26.20
N ASP A 242 33.70 -0.28 26.91
CA ASP A 242 32.67 0.03 27.93
C ASP A 242 31.63 1.03 27.42
N LEU A 243 31.10 0.82 26.20
CA LEU A 243 30.09 1.67 25.63
C LEU A 243 28.77 1.47 26.36
N TYR A 244 28.16 2.57 26.79
CA TYR A 244 26.80 2.61 27.31
C TYR A 244 25.89 3.19 26.24
N LEU A 245 24.77 2.50 25.92
CA LEU A 245 23.76 2.97 24.99
C LEU A 245 22.78 3.86 25.75
N CYS A 246 22.67 5.13 25.36
CA CYS A 246 21.73 6.07 25.96
C CYS A 246 20.42 6.12 25.20
N GLU A 247 20.49 6.10 23.88
CA GLU A 247 19.33 6.17 22.99
C GLU A 247 19.66 5.47 21.67
N ILE A 248 18.66 4.81 21.10
CA ILE A 248 18.73 4.26 19.75
C ILE A 248 17.42 4.60 19.03
N ASN A 249 17.54 5.10 17.82
CA ASN A 249 16.41 5.39 16.94
C ASN A 249 16.74 4.93 15.52
N GLY A 250 15.80 4.28 14.88
CA GLY A 250 15.97 3.75 13.51
C GLY A 250 14.90 2.74 13.18
N GLY A 251 14.92 2.28 11.94
CA GLY A 251 13.92 1.35 11.45
C GLY A 251 12.70 2.04 10.83
N ASN A 252 12.77 3.34 10.58
CA ASN A 252 11.81 4.00 9.69
C ASN A 252 12.06 3.52 8.25
N LEU A 253 11.00 3.36 7.53
CA LEU A 253 10.99 2.93 6.12
C LEU A 253 11.60 3.99 5.20
#